data_5a50a66aab22e34b7594b430cdd837c5
#
_entry.id   5a50a66aab22e34b7594b430cdd837c5
#
_cell.length_a   1.000
_cell.length_b   1.000
_cell.length_c   1.000
_cell.angle_alpha   90.00
_cell.angle_beta   90.00
_cell.angle_gamma   90.00
#
_symmetry.space_group_name_H-M   'P 1'
#
loop_
_entity.id
_entity.type
_entity.pdbx_description
1 polymer ?
#
loop_
_entity_poly.entity_id
_entity_poly.type
_entity_poly.pdbx_seq_one_letter_code
_entity_poly.pdbx_strand_id
1 'polypeptide(L)'
;NFHLNSVVYNFYMQKYIYMKQDILKFDENIYQIDVFMENKPGRMSCYYIDSTNPILIEVGPSKSFPYLISSLESLGISEVKRSAMTHLHLDHIGGIGHLVEKYKEHFVYIHELGIKHLPNPEKLWKAVSEVYTEEWLSTNWGEIKPTPSKNLHSLKDKELIDLGNGRKLEAIYGPGHAKHHFTFYDEYSKTLFMGDTLGLIYPHGNFVQPNLPPPDFNKEVLFNTLDELNTLDLKYLALAHFGIHNNPYELIINAKESIELWIDFVAKLPNLSIDEATESLQTWLSGNYRILNIDEETINNYLNNGNFKMQIQGIRKYLNID
;
A
#
# COMPACT_ATOMS: atom_id res chain seq x y z
N ASN A 1 -30.79 6.86 6.27
CA ASN A 1 -30.38 8.25 5.95
C ASN A 1 -29.01 8.47 6.56
N PHE A 2 -27.99 8.17 5.80
CA PHE A 2 -26.60 8.43 6.17
C PHE A 2 -26.30 9.91 5.94
N HIS A 3 -25.80 10.60 6.96
CA HIS A 3 -25.28 11.96 6.84
C HIS A 3 -23.96 11.96 6.09
N LEU A 4 -24.00 12.07 4.77
CA LEU A 4 -22.83 12.23 3.87
C LEU A 4 -22.75 13.65 3.29
N ASN A 5 -23.26 14.66 3.99
CA ASN A 5 -23.47 15.99 3.40
C ASN A 5 -22.42 17.05 3.66
N SER A 6 -21.20 16.72 4.15
CA SER A 6 -20.22 17.78 4.43
C SER A 6 -18.86 17.68 3.70
N VAL A 7 -18.60 16.64 2.91
CA VAL A 7 -17.26 16.38 2.35
C VAL A 7 -17.03 16.94 0.94
N VAL A 8 -18.06 17.40 0.25
CA VAL A 8 -17.98 17.67 -1.21
C VAL A 8 -17.29 19.00 -1.58
N TYR A 9 -17.00 19.92 -0.66
CA TYR A 9 -16.68 21.30 -1.04
C TYR A 9 -15.19 21.73 -1.10
N ASN A 10 -14.23 20.92 -0.65
CA ASN A 10 -12.82 21.36 -0.63
C ASN A 10 -11.89 20.70 -1.68
N PHE A 11 -12.42 19.93 -2.62
CA PHE A 11 -11.61 19.06 -3.49
C PHE A 11 -11.25 19.61 -4.88
N TYR A 12 -11.74 20.75 -5.29
CA TYR A 12 -11.51 21.23 -6.67
C TYR A 12 -10.07 21.70 -6.97
N MET A 13 -9.23 21.92 -5.96
CA MET A 13 -7.86 22.43 -6.18
C MET A 13 -6.79 21.30 -6.31
N GLN A 14 -7.04 20.09 -5.86
CA GLN A 14 -6.09 18.97 -6.07
C GLN A 14 -6.17 18.31 -7.46
N LYS A 15 -7.24 18.56 -8.19
CA LYS A 15 -7.54 17.89 -9.47
C LYS A 15 -6.50 18.16 -10.59
N TYR A 16 -5.62 19.14 -10.46
CA TYR A 16 -4.68 19.55 -11.51
C TYR A 16 -3.24 19.09 -11.35
N ILE A 17 -2.84 18.58 -10.19
CA ILE A 17 -1.41 18.28 -9.89
C ILE A 17 -1.01 16.86 -10.34
N TYR A 18 -1.95 15.90 -10.40
CA TYR A 18 -1.62 14.50 -10.65
C TYR A 18 -1.44 14.09 -12.13
N MET A 19 -1.69 14.95 -13.09
CA MET A 19 -1.77 14.51 -14.48
C MET A 19 -0.44 14.44 -15.27
N LYS A 20 0.75 14.73 -14.67
CA LYS A 20 2.01 14.71 -15.45
C LYS A 20 3.32 14.58 -14.68
N GLN A 21 3.34 14.23 -13.41
CA GLN A 21 4.62 14.12 -12.68
C GLN A 21 4.75 12.72 -12.07
N ASP A 22 5.70 11.95 -12.57
CA ASP A 22 6.13 10.68 -11.99
C ASP A 22 6.69 10.85 -10.57
N ILE A 23 7.03 12.09 -10.21
CA ILE A 23 7.59 12.49 -8.92
C ILE A 23 6.86 13.71 -8.39
N LEU A 24 6.34 13.60 -7.17
CA LEU A 24 5.78 14.72 -6.41
C LEU A 24 6.69 15.03 -5.23
N LYS A 25 7.30 16.23 -5.20
CA LYS A 25 7.93 16.71 -3.98
C LYS A 25 6.85 17.09 -2.99
N PHE A 26 6.84 16.39 -1.87
CA PHE A 26 5.91 16.58 -0.79
C PHE A 26 6.69 16.95 0.47
N ASP A 27 6.24 17.99 1.17
CA ASP A 27 7.04 18.61 2.21
C ASP A 27 8.48 18.98 1.72
N GLU A 28 9.34 19.54 2.56
CA GLU A 28 10.65 20.02 2.07
C GLU A 28 11.56 18.89 1.59
N ASN A 29 11.42 17.68 2.16
CA ASN A 29 12.40 16.60 2.00
C ASN A 29 11.78 15.22 1.75
N ILE A 30 10.52 15.13 1.31
CA ILE A 30 9.89 13.85 0.98
C ILE A 30 9.44 13.89 -0.48
N TYR A 31 9.78 12.85 -1.22
CA TYR A 31 9.39 12.66 -2.60
C TYR A 31 8.50 11.42 -2.72
N GLN A 32 7.30 11.58 -3.25
CA GLN A 32 6.48 10.48 -3.74
C GLN A 32 6.93 10.15 -5.15
N ILE A 33 7.15 8.90 -5.45
CA ILE A 33 7.56 8.38 -6.76
C ILE A 33 6.50 7.39 -7.22
N ASP A 34 5.83 7.68 -8.34
CA ASP A 34 4.98 6.71 -9.02
C ASP A 34 5.87 5.70 -9.75
N VAL A 35 5.72 4.43 -9.43
CA VAL A 35 6.55 3.37 -10.04
C VAL A 35 5.83 2.65 -11.18
N PHE A 36 4.72 3.18 -11.67
CA PHE A 36 3.96 2.67 -12.83
C PHE A 36 3.69 1.16 -12.76
N MET A 37 3.25 0.68 -11.60
CA MET A 37 2.89 -0.72 -11.44
C MET A 37 1.90 -1.16 -12.55
N GLU A 38 2.17 -2.32 -13.17
CA GLU A 38 1.41 -2.82 -14.33
C GLU A 38 1.40 -1.86 -15.55
N ASN A 39 2.44 -1.03 -15.69
CA ASN A 39 2.56 0.04 -16.69
C ASN A 39 1.41 1.07 -16.62
N LYS A 40 0.82 1.28 -15.45
CA LYS A 40 -0.25 2.25 -15.22
C LYS A 40 0.17 3.26 -14.17
N PRO A 41 -0.11 4.57 -14.38
CA PRO A 41 0.13 5.58 -13.36
C PRO A 41 -0.87 5.44 -12.21
N GLY A 42 -0.48 5.94 -11.03
CA GLY A 42 -1.37 6.03 -9.88
C GLY A 42 -1.72 4.69 -9.24
N ARG A 43 -0.85 3.68 -9.37
CA ARG A 43 -1.10 2.34 -8.84
C ARG A 43 -0.25 2.00 -7.63
N MET A 44 1.00 2.43 -7.62
CA MET A 44 1.94 2.18 -6.54
C MET A 44 2.89 3.35 -6.37
N SER A 45 2.98 3.85 -5.14
CA SER A 45 3.92 4.90 -4.72
C SER A 45 5.04 4.31 -3.90
N CYS A 46 6.27 4.71 -4.22
CA CYS A 46 7.42 4.63 -3.33
C CYS A 46 7.73 6.01 -2.78
N TYR A 47 8.38 6.10 -1.62
CA TYR A 47 8.69 7.38 -1.00
C TYR A 47 10.17 7.48 -0.68
N TYR A 48 10.81 8.57 -1.11
CA TYR A 48 12.19 8.86 -0.75
C TYR A 48 12.23 10.01 0.25
N ILE A 49 12.78 9.75 1.43
CA ILE A 49 13.03 10.77 2.44
C ILE A 49 14.48 11.24 2.29
N ASP A 50 14.62 12.46 1.77
CA ASP A 50 15.91 13.13 1.63
C ASP A 50 16.32 13.73 2.98
N SER A 51 17.35 13.17 3.57
CA SER A 51 17.85 13.52 4.90
C SER A 51 19.35 13.26 4.98
N THR A 52 20.00 13.54 6.11
CA THR A 52 21.43 13.22 6.30
C THR A 52 21.71 11.72 6.11
N ASN A 53 20.77 10.89 6.56
CA ASN A 53 20.78 9.45 6.34
C ASN A 53 19.50 9.08 5.54
N PRO A 54 19.50 9.25 4.21
CA PRO A 54 18.28 9.09 3.41
C PRO A 54 17.79 7.65 3.38
N ILE A 55 16.47 7.49 3.16
CA ILE A 55 15.83 6.18 3.09
C ILE A 55 14.73 6.17 2.02
N LEU A 56 14.58 5.02 1.37
CA LEU A 56 13.48 4.72 0.48
C LEU A 56 12.43 3.88 1.22
N ILE A 57 11.16 4.25 1.15
CA ILE A 57 10.05 3.47 1.68
C ILE A 57 9.32 2.87 0.49
N GLU A 58 9.17 1.56 0.47
CA GLU A 58 8.72 0.71 -0.63
C GLU A 58 9.67 0.73 -1.84
N VAL A 59 9.57 -0.32 -2.65
CA VAL A 59 10.37 -0.45 -3.89
C VAL A 59 9.53 -0.87 -5.10
N GLY A 60 8.28 -1.26 -4.88
CA GLY A 60 7.40 -1.74 -5.92
C GLY A 60 7.73 -3.16 -6.41
N PRO A 61 6.97 -3.69 -7.37
CA PRO A 61 7.22 -4.97 -8.00
C PRO A 61 8.48 -4.93 -8.88
N SER A 62 9.05 -6.10 -9.19
CA SER A 62 10.29 -6.20 -9.98
C SER A 62 10.24 -5.45 -11.31
N LYS A 63 9.10 -5.50 -12.01
CA LYS A 63 8.94 -4.79 -13.29
C LYS A 63 8.89 -3.27 -13.17
N SER A 64 8.54 -2.76 -12.00
CA SER A 64 8.54 -1.32 -11.73
C SER A 64 9.93 -0.77 -11.40
N PHE A 65 10.90 -1.64 -11.15
CA PHE A 65 12.26 -1.23 -10.76
C PHE A 65 12.93 -0.24 -11.74
N PRO A 66 12.83 -0.37 -13.08
CA PRO A 66 13.39 0.62 -14.00
C PRO A 66 12.78 2.03 -13.83
N TYR A 67 11.48 2.12 -13.56
CA TYR A 67 10.80 3.40 -13.29
C TYR A 67 11.31 4.04 -12.00
N LEU A 68 11.41 3.25 -10.91
CA LEU A 68 11.96 3.71 -9.64
C LEU A 68 13.37 4.28 -9.82
N ILE A 69 14.25 3.56 -10.51
CA ILE A 69 15.64 3.99 -10.73
C ILE A 69 15.71 5.25 -11.59
N SER A 70 14.95 5.30 -12.68
CA SER A 70 14.90 6.49 -13.54
C SER A 70 14.44 7.73 -12.77
N SER A 71 13.44 7.59 -11.90
CA SER A 71 12.95 8.67 -11.05
C SER A 71 13.99 9.12 -10.04
N LEU A 72 14.66 8.20 -9.36
CA LEU A 72 15.76 8.53 -8.42
C LEU A 72 16.92 9.25 -9.14
N GLU A 73 17.33 8.76 -10.30
CA GLU A 73 18.39 9.38 -11.12
C GLU A 73 18.00 10.79 -11.58
N SER A 74 16.72 11.04 -11.92
CA SER A 74 16.21 12.37 -12.28
C SER A 74 16.24 13.36 -11.12
N LEU A 75 16.16 12.87 -9.87
CA LEU A 75 16.35 13.65 -8.65
C LEU A 75 17.84 13.88 -8.30
N GLY A 76 18.79 13.36 -9.12
CA GLY A 76 20.21 13.41 -8.84
C GLY A 76 20.69 12.37 -7.80
N ILE A 77 19.85 11.40 -7.46
CA ILE A 77 20.15 10.35 -6.49
C ILE A 77 20.86 9.20 -7.21
N SER A 78 22.17 9.14 -7.07
CA SER A 78 23.00 8.10 -7.71
C SER A 78 23.12 6.81 -6.91
N GLU A 79 22.84 6.84 -5.61
CA GLU A 79 22.91 5.70 -4.71
C GLU A 79 21.80 5.75 -3.65
N VAL A 80 21.15 4.61 -3.42
CA VAL A 80 20.22 4.40 -2.31
C VAL A 80 20.85 3.36 -1.36
N LYS A 81 21.17 3.78 -0.14
CA LYS A 81 21.84 2.91 0.83
C LYS A 81 20.88 2.12 1.71
N ARG A 82 19.65 2.60 1.87
CA ARG A 82 18.69 2.00 2.78
C ARG A 82 17.28 2.05 2.22
N SER A 83 16.50 1.01 2.52
CA SER A 83 15.07 1.00 2.31
C SER A 83 14.33 0.36 3.48
N ALA A 84 13.06 0.74 3.66
CA ALA A 84 12.16 0.17 4.66
C ALA A 84 10.90 -0.34 3.95
N MET A 85 10.56 -1.60 4.20
CA MET A 85 9.42 -2.27 3.59
C MET A 85 8.29 -2.38 4.60
N THR A 86 7.09 -1.99 4.18
CA THR A 86 5.93 -2.13 5.05
C THR A 86 5.59 -3.59 5.28
N HIS A 87 5.61 -4.42 4.24
CA HIS A 87 5.27 -5.85 4.37
C HIS A 87 5.81 -6.68 3.20
N LEU A 88 5.44 -7.98 3.13
CA LEU A 88 6.07 -8.95 2.23
C LEU A 88 5.27 -9.26 0.96
N HIS A 89 4.26 -8.48 0.60
CA HIS A 89 3.60 -8.68 -0.67
C HIS A 89 4.49 -8.28 -1.84
N LEU A 90 4.39 -9.00 -2.96
CA LEU A 90 5.35 -8.89 -4.07
C LEU A 90 5.33 -7.54 -4.78
N ASP A 91 4.20 -6.87 -4.76
CA ASP A 91 4.04 -5.51 -5.29
C ASP A 91 4.77 -4.45 -4.45
N HIS A 92 5.13 -4.75 -3.19
CA HIS A 92 5.94 -3.88 -2.34
C HIS A 92 7.43 -4.24 -2.38
N ILE A 93 7.73 -5.54 -2.32
CA ILE A 93 9.12 -6.02 -2.11
C ILE A 93 9.79 -6.56 -3.37
N GLY A 94 9.08 -6.69 -4.49
CA GLY A 94 9.60 -7.35 -5.69
C GLY A 94 10.92 -6.75 -6.20
N GLY A 95 11.08 -5.45 -6.08
CA GLY A 95 12.28 -4.71 -6.50
C GLY A 95 13.50 -4.82 -5.58
N ILE A 96 13.37 -5.38 -4.34
CA ILE A 96 14.47 -5.39 -3.34
C ILE A 96 15.73 -6.07 -3.88
N GLY A 97 15.61 -7.26 -4.45
CA GLY A 97 16.77 -8.00 -4.97
C GLY A 97 17.50 -7.24 -6.08
N HIS A 98 16.76 -6.48 -6.89
CA HIS A 98 17.34 -5.60 -7.91
C HIS A 98 18.08 -4.41 -7.29
N LEU A 99 17.55 -3.79 -6.20
CA LEU A 99 18.24 -2.73 -5.47
C LEU A 99 19.58 -3.22 -4.90
N VAL A 100 19.58 -4.37 -4.24
CA VAL A 100 20.80 -4.96 -3.65
C VAL A 100 21.79 -5.39 -4.73
N GLU A 101 21.32 -5.83 -5.89
CA GLU A 101 22.20 -6.13 -7.03
C GLU A 101 22.84 -4.86 -7.59
N LYS A 102 22.10 -3.77 -7.73
CA LYS A 102 22.59 -2.46 -8.21
C LYS A 102 23.49 -1.79 -7.18
N TYR A 103 23.07 -1.78 -5.91
CA TYR A 103 23.78 -1.12 -4.80
C TYR A 103 24.22 -2.16 -3.77
N LYS A 104 25.44 -2.65 -3.85
CA LYS A 104 25.93 -3.80 -3.06
C LYS A 104 25.88 -3.61 -1.54
N GLU A 105 25.98 -2.36 -1.08
CA GLU A 105 25.91 -2.00 0.33
C GLU A 105 24.48 -1.57 0.76
N HIS A 106 23.48 -1.79 -0.11
CA HIS A 106 22.10 -1.48 0.21
C HIS A 106 21.58 -2.34 1.37
N PHE A 107 20.86 -1.72 2.31
CA PHE A 107 20.37 -2.32 3.53
C PHE A 107 18.85 -2.18 3.62
N VAL A 108 18.16 -3.26 3.97
CA VAL A 108 16.69 -3.34 3.94
C VAL A 108 16.15 -3.58 5.33
N TYR A 109 15.34 -2.67 5.84
CA TYR A 109 14.54 -2.85 7.04
C TYR A 109 13.23 -3.56 6.68
N ILE A 110 12.95 -4.70 7.30
CA ILE A 110 11.80 -5.54 6.94
C ILE A 110 11.35 -6.39 8.13
N HIS A 111 10.13 -6.89 8.11
CA HIS A 111 9.64 -7.85 9.10
C HIS A 111 10.50 -9.13 9.14
N GLU A 112 10.58 -9.79 10.31
CA GLU A 112 11.41 -11.00 10.50
C GLU A 112 11.11 -12.15 9.52
N LEU A 113 9.88 -12.25 9.02
CA LEU A 113 9.53 -13.23 7.98
C LEU A 113 10.26 -12.95 6.65
N GLY A 114 10.60 -11.67 6.36
CA GLY A 114 11.40 -11.30 5.20
C GLY A 114 12.81 -11.88 5.27
N ILE A 115 13.41 -11.90 6.46
CA ILE A 115 14.73 -12.51 6.69
C ILE A 115 14.75 -13.99 6.28
N LYS A 116 13.64 -14.70 6.48
CA LYS A 116 13.50 -16.13 6.14
C LYS A 116 13.23 -16.38 4.65
N HIS A 117 12.51 -15.49 4.01
CA HIS A 117 11.97 -15.74 2.67
C HIS A 117 12.77 -15.07 1.55
N LEU A 118 13.33 -13.88 1.77
CA LEU A 118 14.01 -13.13 0.70
C LEU A 118 15.35 -13.73 0.23
N PRO A 119 16.13 -14.44 1.06
CA PRO A 119 17.33 -15.13 0.56
C PRO A 119 17.02 -16.29 -0.40
N ASN A 120 15.87 -16.93 -0.25
CA ASN A 120 15.33 -17.91 -1.20
C ASN A 120 13.83 -17.67 -1.38
N PRO A 121 13.42 -16.84 -2.36
CA PRO A 121 12.03 -16.40 -2.51
C PRO A 121 11.11 -17.41 -3.21
N GLU A 122 11.58 -18.62 -3.57
CA GLU A 122 10.79 -19.63 -4.30
C GLU A 122 9.47 -19.98 -3.60
N LYS A 123 9.50 -20.15 -2.26
CA LYS A 123 8.29 -20.45 -1.49
C LYS A 123 7.31 -19.29 -1.48
N LEU A 124 7.81 -18.05 -1.42
CA LEU A 124 6.99 -16.86 -1.48
C LEU A 124 6.37 -16.71 -2.87
N TRP A 125 7.16 -16.89 -3.93
CA TRP A 125 6.68 -16.88 -5.30
C TRP A 125 5.57 -17.92 -5.52
N LYS A 126 5.80 -19.16 -5.08
CA LYS A 126 4.81 -20.23 -5.19
C LYS A 126 3.50 -19.90 -4.47
N ALA A 127 3.57 -19.38 -3.25
CA ALA A 127 2.38 -19.03 -2.48
C ALA A 127 1.55 -17.92 -3.17
N VAL A 128 2.21 -16.94 -3.78
CA VAL A 128 1.51 -15.88 -4.53
C VAL A 128 0.98 -16.39 -5.87
N SER A 129 1.67 -17.37 -6.51
CA SER A 129 1.20 -18.02 -7.74
C SER A 129 -0.09 -18.84 -7.54
N GLU A 130 -0.44 -19.19 -6.32
CA GLU A 130 -1.72 -19.84 -6.00
C GLU A 130 -2.89 -18.83 -6.04
N VAL A 131 -2.61 -17.54 -5.86
CA VAL A 131 -3.60 -16.45 -5.93
C VAL A 131 -3.64 -15.85 -7.34
N TYR A 132 -2.47 -15.57 -7.89
CA TYR A 132 -2.28 -15.08 -9.26
C TYR A 132 -1.54 -16.17 -10.05
N THR A 133 -1.89 -16.45 -11.29
CA THR A 133 -1.12 -17.41 -12.08
C THR A 133 0.33 -16.96 -12.24
N GLU A 134 1.28 -17.91 -12.39
CA GLU A 134 2.69 -17.57 -12.65
C GLU A 134 2.86 -16.71 -13.91
N GLU A 135 2.08 -16.99 -14.97
CA GLU A 135 2.07 -16.20 -16.19
C GLU A 135 1.66 -14.75 -15.92
N TRP A 136 0.60 -14.56 -15.12
CA TRP A 136 0.15 -13.21 -14.78
C TRP A 136 1.18 -12.46 -13.93
N LEU A 137 1.77 -13.11 -12.91
CA LEU A 137 2.81 -12.54 -12.06
C LEU A 137 4.03 -12.14 -12.88
N SER A 138 4.56 -13.05 -13.68
CA SER A 138 5.74 -12.79 -14.53
C SER A 138 5.47 -11.67 -15.54
N THR A 139 4.24 -11.59 -16.06
CA THR A 139 3.85 -10.57 -17.03
C THR A 139 3.67 -9.20 -16.38
N ASN A 140 3.07 -9.11 -15.21
CA ASN A 140 2.68 -7.83 -14.60
C ASN A 140 3.66 -7.33 -13.53
N TRP A 141 4.14 -8.20 -12.63
CA TRP A 141 5.01 -7.80 -11.52
C TRP A 141 6.46 -8.21 -11.70
N GLY A 142 6.73 -9.26 -12.50
CA GLY A 142 8.07 -9.80 -12.71
C GLY A 142 8.56 -10.67 -11.54
N GLU A 143 9.59 -11.45 -11.81
CA GLU A 143 10.16 -12.38 -10.84
C GLU A 143 10.94 -11.64 -9.75
N ILE A 144 10.75 -12.09 -8.50
CA ILE A 144 11.52 -11.58 -7.36
C ILE A 144 12.93 -12.21 -7.36
N LYS A 145 13.95 -11.36 -7.22
CA LYS A 145 15.35 -11.83 -7.07
C LYS A 145 15.68 -12.11 -5.61
N PRO A 146 16.54 -13.13 -5.34
CA PRO A 146 17.07 -13.37 -4.00
C PRO A 146 17.80 -12.14 -3.42
N THR A 147 17.62 -11.92 -2.13
CA THR A 147 18.30 -10.86 -1.39
C THR A 147 19.18 -11.47 -0.30
N PRO A 148 20.50 -11.26 -0.32
CA PRO A 148 21.39 -11.86 0.67
C PRO A 148 21.04 -11.44 2.10
N SER A 149 21.08 -12.37 3.05
CA SER A 149 20.74 -12.12 4.46
C SER A 149 21.54 -10.99 5.10
N LYS A 150 22.79 -10.77 4.68
CA LYS A 150 23.64 -9.69 5.18
C LYS A 150 23.07 -8.28 4.89
N ASN A 151 22.20 -8.16 3.90
CA ASN A 151 21.57 -6.91 3.48
C ASN A 151 20.22 -6.68 4.18
N LEU A 152 19.77 -7.60 5.03
CA LEU A 152 18.45 -7.59 5.65
C LEU A 152 18.53 -7.32 7.15
N HIS A 153 17.68 -6.43 7.65
CA HIS A 153 17.51 -6.15 9.08
C HIS A 153 16.05 -6.42 9.50
N SER A 154 15.90 -7.24 10.54
CA SER A 154 14.60 -7.52 11.12
C SER A 154 14.13 -6.37 11.99
N LEU A 155 13.06 -5.70 11.57
CA LEU A 155 12.40 -4.67 12.36
C LEU A 155 11.78 -5.21 13.64
N LYS A 156 11.80 -4.37 14.66
CA LYS A 156 11.03 -4.54 15.90
C LYS A 156 9.99 -3.44 15.99
N ASP A 157 8.92 -3.72 16.71
CA ASP A 157 7.92 -2.70 17.02
C ASP A 157 8.56 -1.52 17.76
N LYS A 158 8.19 -0.31 17.35
CA LYS A 158 8.71 0.97 17.86
C LYS A 158 10.22 1.18 17.68
N GLU A 159 10.84 0.43 16.76
CA GLU A 159 12.22 0.66 16.38
C GLU A 159 12.38 2.00 15.68
N LEU A 160 13.38 2.76 16.12
CA LEU A 160 13.69 4.09 15.58
C LEU A 160 14.85 3.99 14.58
N ILE A 161 14.55 4.25 13.33
CA ILE A 161 15.55 4.32 12.23
C ILE A 161 16.07 5.77 12.19
N ASP A 162 17.38 5.93 12.42
CA ASP A 162 18.02 7.24 12.40
C ASP A 162 18.11 7.82 11.00
N LEU A 163 17.51 8.99 10.78
CA LEU A 163 17.58 9.76 9.55
C LEU A 163 18.62 10.90 9.60
N GLY A 164 19.36 11.01 10.71
CA GLY A 164 20.34 12.06 10.96
C GLY A 164 19.75 13.36 11.47
N ASN A 165 20.60 14.20 12.07
CA ASN A 165 20.22 15.51 12.63
C ASN A 165 19.06 15.44 13.65
N GLY A 166 18.93 14.32 14.36
CA GLY A 166 17.86 14.09 15.34
C GLY A 166 16.52 13.63 14.75
N ARG A 167 16.35 13.63 13.42
CA ARG A 167 15.16 13.07 12.76
C ARG A 167 15.18 11.55 12.81
N LYS A 168 14.04 10.94 13.11
CA LYS A 168 13.87 9.51 13.22
C LYS A 168 12.62 9.08 12.50
N LEU A 169 12.66 7.88 11.94
CA LEU A 169 11.50 7.18 11.39
C LEU A 169 11.16 6.03 12.32
N GLU A 170 9.99 6.06 12.93
CA GLU A 170 9.51 5.01 13.83
C GLU A 170 8.82 3.91 13.03
N ALA A 171 9.26 2.67 13.23
CA ALA A 171 8.58 1.50 12.70
C ALA A 171 7.52 1.03 13.68
N ILE A 172 6.25 1.09 13.31
CA ILE A 172 5.10 0.68 14.14
C ILE A 172 4.55 -0.62 13.58
N TYR A 173 4.53 -1.68 14.38
CA TYR A 173 3.94 -2.95 13.98
C TYR A 173 2.43 -2.80 13.81
N GLY A 174 1.93 -3.01 12.61
CA GLY A 174 0.56 -2.74 12.21
C GLY A 174 -0.12 -3.93 11.52
N PRO A 175 -0.37 -5.06 12.23
CA PRO A 175 -1.02 -6.22 11.64
C PRO A 175 -2.51 -5.97 11.35
N GLY A 176 -3.10 -6.91 10.58
CA GLY A 176 -4.53 -6.93 10.27
C GLY A 176 -4.82 -7.04 8.79
N HIS A 177 -4.11 -6.28 7.93
CA HIS A 177 -4.00 -6.56 6.51
C HIS A 177 -3.12 -7.81 6.28
N ALA A 178 -1.94 -7.80 6.87
CA ALA A 178 -1.01 -8.93 6.91
C ALA A 178 -0.32 -9.00 8.28
N LYS A 179 0.01 -10.19 8.75
CA LYS A 179 0.70 -10.40 10.03
C LYS A 179 2.15 -9.91 10.05
N HIS A 180 2.69 -9.57 8.90
CA HIS A 180 4.07 -9.09 8.73
C HIS A 180 4.10 -7.61 8.30
N HIS A 181 3.09 -6.83 8.67
CA HIS A 181 2.96 -5.44 8.26
C HIS A 181 3.51 -4.48 9.31
N PHE A 182 4.27 -3.48 8.85
CA PHE A 182 4.70 -2.30 9.58
C PHE A 182 4.18 -1.04 8.88
N THR A 183 3.88 -0.01 9.65
CA THR A 183 3.78 1.37 9.18
C THR A 183 5.00 2.15 9.64
N PHE A 184 5.30 3.28 8.99
CA PHE A 184 6.44 4.10 9.37
C PHE A 184 5.98 5.52 9.67
N TYR A 185 6.29 6.01 10.88
CA TYR A 185 5.92 7.36 11.29
C TYR A 185 7.14 8.27 11.35
N ASP A 186 7.09 9.36 10.59
CA ASP A 186 8.05 10.44 10.62
C ASP A 186 7.46 11.61 11.43
N GLU A 187 7.85 11.71 12.70
CA GLU A 187 7.37 12.76 13.60
C GLU A 187 7.73 14.17 13.12
N TYR A 188 8.86 14.31 12.42
CA TYR A 188 9.32 15.61 11.91
C TYR A 188 8.35 16.24 10.91
N SER A 189 7.87 15.46 9.94
CA SER A 189 6.87 15.89 8.95
C SER A 189 5.43 15.58 9.37
N LYS A 190 5.23 14.82 10.46
CA LYS A 190 3.95 14.25 10.90
C LYS A 190 3.30 13.40 9.81
N THR A 191 4.12 12.68 9.07
CA THR A 191 3.70 11.79 7.97
C THR A 191 3.73 10.35 8.43
N LEU A 192 2.62 9.63 8.20
CA LEU A 192 2.52 8.20 8.41
C LEU A 192 2.48 7.47 7.07
N PHE A 193 3.47 6.64 6.80
CA PHE A 193 3.54 5.76 5.64
C PHE A 193 2.79 4.47 5.96
N MET A 194 1.63 4.32 5.33
CA MET A 194 0.61 3.35 5.75
C MET A 194 0.80 1.94 5.16
N GLY A 195 1.60 1.79 4.07
CA GLY A 195 1.52 0.58 3.27
C GLY A 195 0.08 0.30 2.87
N ASP A 196 -0.43 -0.88 3.21
CA ASP A 196 -1.77 -1.35 2.87
C ASP A 196 -2.75 -1.35 4.05
N THR A 197 -2.30 -0.91 5.24
CA THR A 197 -3.13 -0.91 6.45
C THR A 197 -4.42 -0.10 6.30
N LEU A 198 -4.38 1.00 5.54
CA LEU A 198 -5.58 1.80 5.28
C LEU A 198 -6.45 1.18 4.19
N GLY A 199 -5.86 0.52 3.19
CA GLY A 199 -6.46 0.15 1.90
C GLY A 199 -5.91 1.00 0.76
N LEU A 200 -6.72 1.23 -0.26
CA LEU A 200 -6.34 1.83 -1.53
C LEU A 200 -7.14 3.10 -1.80
N ILE A 201 -6.49 4.14 -2.34
CA ILE A 201 -7.16 5.32 -2.87
C ILE A 201 -6.60 5.57 -4.26
N TYR A 202 -7.39 5.29 -5.30
CA TYR A 202 -6.96 5.55 -6.67
C TYR A 202 -6.97 7.05 -7.01
N PRO A 203 -6.14 7.50 -7.95
CA PRO A 203 -6.17 8.88 -8.43
C PRO A 203 -7.59 9.33 -8.78
N HIS A 204 -7.92 10.56 -8.38
CA HIS A 204 -9.25 11.16 -8.51
C HIS A 204 -10.33 10.57 -7.59
N GLY A 205 -10.03 9.51 -6.82
CA GLY A 205 -10.90 9.01 -5.77
C GLY A 205 -10.72 9.77 -4.45
N ASN A 206 -11.76 9.80 -3.65
CA ASN A 206 -11.77 10.41 -2.32
C ASN A 206 -12.34 9.46 -1.24
N PHE A 207 -12.37 8.18 -1.55
CA PHE A 207 -12.84 7.14 -0.65
C PHE A 207 -11.85 5.98 -0.61
N VAL A 208 -11.82 5.30 0.52
CA VAL A 208 -10.94 4.17 0.75
C VAL A 208 -11.60 2.89 0.25
N GLN A 209 -10.91 2.20 -0.66
CA GLN A 209 -11.25 0.83 -1.01
C GLN A 209 -10.51 -0.12 -0.08
N PRO A 210 -11.19 -1.02 0.63
CA PRO A 210 -10.54 -2.01 1.48
C PRO A 210 -9.54 -2.89 0.74
N ASN A 211 -8.48 -3.30 1.42
CA ASN A 211 -7.51 -4.29 0.96
C ASN A 211 -7.39 -5.44 1.99
N LEU A 212 -8.13 -6.53 1.75
CA LEU A 212 -8.46 -7.57 2.72
C LEU A 212 -8.02 -8.98 2.22
N PRO A 213 -6.71 -9.19 1.97
CA PRO A 213 -6.24 -10.42 1.35
C PRO A 213 -6.29 -11.62 2.32
N PRO A 214 -6.67 -12.84 1.83
CA PRO A 214 -6.44 -14.05 2.59
C PRO A 214 -4.93 -14.38 2.61
N PRO A 215 -4.42 -15.13 3.59
CA PRO A 215 -5.13 -15.68 4.73
C PRO A 215 -5.11 -14.79 5.98
N ASP A 216 -4.41 -13.66 5.94
CA ASP A 216 -3.99 -12.93 7.14
C ASP A 216 -4.98 -11.85 7.57
N PHE A 217 -5.92 -11.46 6.70
CA PHE A 217 -6.90 -10.43 7.05
C PHE A 217 -7.68 -10.78 8.33
N ASN A 218 -7.69 -9.84 9.28
CA ASN A 218 -8.46 -9.92 10.50
C ASN A 218 -8.97 -8.52 10.88
N LYS A 219 -10.29 -8.35 10.90
CA LYS A 219 -10.94 -7.04 11.12
C LYS A 219 -10.59 -6.44 12.48
N GLU A 220 -10.71 -7.23 13.55
CA GLU A 220 -10.48 -6.75 14.92
C GLU A 220 -9.05 -6.30 15.12
N VAL A 221 -8.10 -7.06 14.58
CA VAL A 221 -6.67 -6.72 14.63
C VAL A 221 -6.40 -5.45 13.82
N LEU A 222 -6.97 -5.35 12.61
CA LEU A 222 -6.80 -4.18 11.75
C LEU A 222 -7.40 -2.92 12.40
N PHE A 223 -8.58 -3.03 13.01
CA PHE A 223 -9.22 -1.91 13.68
C PHE A 223 -8.43 -1.42 14.89
N ASN A 224 -7.88 -2.34 15.70
CA ASN A 224 -7.00 -1.99 16.80
C ASN A 224 -5.74 -1.25 16.29
N THR A 225 -5.15 -1.73 15.19
CA THR A 225 -4.03 -1.05 14.53
C THR A 225 -4.42 0.36 14.10
N LEU A 226 -5.54 0.53 13.40
CA LEU A 226 -6.02 1.83 12.94
C LEU A 226 -6.34 2.78 14.12
N ASP A 227 -6.88 2.26 15.22
CA ASP A 227 -7.15 3.04 16.43
C ASP A 227 -5.85 3.50 17.12
N GLU A 228 -4.83 2.66 17.19
CA GLU A 228 -3.51 3.06 17.69
C GLU A 228 -2.90 4.15 16.81
N LEU A 229 -2.88 3.96 15.49
CA LEU A 229 -2.34 4.92 14.53
C LEU A 229 -3.10 6.27 14.56
N ASN A 230 -4.41 6.24 14.84
CA ASN A 230 -5.24 7.45 14.96
C ASN A 230 -4.91 8.31 16.19
N THR A 231 -4.12 7.81 17.15
CA THR A 231 -3.64 8.58 18.31
C THR A 231 -2.41 9.43 18.02
N LEU A 232 -1.73 9.20 16.90
CA LEU A 232 -0.53 9.95 16.50
C LEU A 232 -0.89 11.38 16.07
N ASP A 233 0.06 12.31 16.21
CA ASP A 233 -0.09 13.68 15.69
C ASP A 233 0.18 13.70 14.17
N LEU A 234 -0.87 13.43 13.40
CA LEU A 234 -0.80 13.26 11.96
C LEU A 234 -1.15 14.53 11.20
N LYS A 235 -0.35 14.86 10.20
CA LYS A 235 -0.65 15.86 9.18
C LYS A 235 -0.96 15.19 7.85
N TYR A 236 -0.29 14.07 7.58
CA TYR A 236 -0.38 13.38 6.29
C TYR A 236 -0.40 11.87 6.45
N LEU A 237 -1.15 11.20 5.54
CA LEU A 237 -1.00 9.78 5.25
C LEU A 237 -0.34 9.62 3.88
N ALA A 238 0.69 8.79 3.82
CA ALA A 238 1.39 8.40 2.60
C ALA A 238 1.05 6.94 2.29
N LEU A 239 0.25 6.71 1.25
CA LEU A 239 -0.25 5.39 0.90
C LEU A 239 0.63 4.75 -0.17
N ALA A 240 0.88 3.46 -0.05
CA ALA A 240 1.50 2.70 -1.13
C ALA A 240 0.57 2.66 -2.35
N HIS A 241 -0.74 2.48 -2.16
CA HIS A 241 -1.78 2.49 -3.20
C HIS A 241 -2.86 3.57 -3.01
N PHE A 242 -2.72 4.80 -3.28
CA PHE A 242 -1.73 5.67 -3.90
C PHE A 242 -1.76 7.04 -3.25
N GLY A 243 -0.58 7.67 -3.13
CA GLY A 243 -0.46 9.12 -2.92
C GLY A 243 -0.47 9.59 -1.47
N ILE A 244 -0.42 10.91 -1.34
CA ILE A 244 -0.34 11.61 -0.06
C ILE A 244 -1.64 12.36 0.19
N HIS A 245 -2.16 12.22 1.41
CA HIS A 245 -3.44 12.77 1.82
C HIS A 245 -3.29 13.60 3.09
N ASN A 246 -3.96 14.75 3.16
CA ASN A 246 -3.89 15.74 4.25
C ASN A 246 -5.09 15.72 5.21
N ASN A 247 -5.93 14.70 5.10
CA ASN A 247 -7.08 14.46 5.97
C ASN A 247 -6.98 13.09 6.69
N PRO A 248 -5.90 12.86 7.47
CA PRO A 248 -5.55 11.54 7.98
C PRO A 248 -6.65 10.90 8.82
N TYR A 249 -7.21 11.63 9.77
CA TYR A 249 -8.19 11.10 10.71
C TYR A 249 -9.52 10.73 10.04
N GLU A 250 -9.95 11.53 9.07
CA GLU A 250 -11.15 11.24 8.27
C GLU A 250 -10.96 9.96 7.44
N LEU A 251 -9.80 9.79 6.82
CA LEU A 251 -9.51 8.59 6.01
C LEU A 251 -9.43 7.33 6.86
N ILE A 252 -8.90 7.40 8.09
CA ILE A 252 -8.88 6.26 9.01
C ILE A 252 -10.32 5.84 9.39
N ILE A 253 -11.20 6.81 9.64
CA ILE A 253 -12.62 6.53 9.89
C ILE A 253 -13.27 5.91 8.66
N ASN A 254 -13.08 6.50 7.49
CA ASN A 254 -13.64 6.01 6.22
C ASN A 254 -13.16 4.61 5.87
N ALA A 255 -11.91 4.27 6.18
CA ALA A 255 -11.37 2.91 6.00
C ALA A 255 -12.16 1.89 6.82
N LYS A 256 -12.37 2.18 8.12
CA LYS A 256 -13.14 1.29 9.01
C LYS A 256 -14.58 1.11 8.54
N GLU A 257 -15.25 2.21 8.17
CA GLU A 257 -16.61 2.17 7.63
C GLU A 257 -16.70 1.36 6.33
N SER A 258 -15.76 1.55 5.40
CA SER A 258 -15.70 0.80 4.14
C SER A 258 -15.50 -0.69 4.38
N ILE A 259 -14.63 -1.07 5.32
CA ILE A 259 -14.37 -2.47 5.67
C ILE A 259 -15.64 -3.12 6.23
N GLU A 260 -16.33 -2.45 7.16
CA GLU A 260 -17.60 -2.95 7.73
C GLU A 260 -18.67 -3.12 6.66
N LEU A 261 -18.83 -2.12 5.80
CA LEU A 261 -19.81 -2.17 4.70
C LEU A 261 -19.57 -3.36 3.75
N TRP A 262 -18.30 -3.63 3.42
CA TRP A 262 -17.96 -4.76 2.54
C TRP A 262 -18.20 -6.09 3.23
N ILE A 263 -17.81 -6.23 4.49
CA ILE A 263 -18.06 -7.45 5.29
C ILE A 263 -19.56 -7.70 5.42
N ASP A 264 -20.34 -6.69 5.78
CA ASP A 264 -21.81 -6.80 5.91
C ASP A 264 -22.50 -7.15 4.58
N PHE A 265 -21.97 -6.66 3.47
CA PHE A 265 -22.49 -7.00 2.15
C PHE A 265 -22.20 -8.46 1.82
N VAL A 266 -20.94 -8.90 1.95
CA VAL A 266 -20.52 -10.28 1.64
C VAL A 266 -21.19 -11.31 2.56
N ALA A 267 -21.41 -10.97 3.83
CA ALA A 267 -22.11 -11.82 4.78
C ALA A 267 -23.55 -12.17 4.35
N LYS A 268 -24.17 -11.37 3.50
CA LYS A 268 -25.52 -11.61 2.94
C LYS A 268 -25.51 -12.53 1.70
N LEU A 269 -24.33 -12.94 1.24
CA LEU A 269 -24.12 -13.72 0.01
C LEU A 269 -23.48 -15.09 0.28
N PRO A 270 -23.87 -15.85 1.33
CA PRO A 270 -23.13 -17.05 1.75
C PRO A 270 -23.20 -18.19 0.73
N ASN A 271 -24.23 -18.21 -0.11
CA ASN A 271 -24.50 -19.31 -1.05
C ASN A 271 -24.03 -19.04 -2.49
N LEU A 272 -23.50 -17.84 -2.78
CA LEU A 272 -22.99 -17.52 -4.11
C LEU A 272 -21.57 -18.08 -4.26
N SER A 273 -21.17 -18.43 -5.48
CA SER A 273 -19.78 -18.69 -5.82
C SER A 273 -18.92 -17.42 -5.58
N ILE A 274 -17.60 -17.59 -5.53
CA ILE A 274 -16.68 -16.43 -5.42
C ILE A 274 -16.90 -15.46 -6.59
N ASP A 275 -17.08 -15.96 -7.79
CA ASP A 275 -17.25 -15.14 -9.01
C ASP A 275 -18.59 -14.37 -8.97
N GLU A 276 -19.70 -15.03 -8.62
CA GLU A 276 -21.01 -14.39 -8.46
C GLU A 276 -21.02 -13.34 -7.33
N ALA A 277 -20.35 -13.63 -6.20
CA ALA A 277 -20.22 -12.68 -5.11
C ALA A 277 -19.36 -11.47 -5.52
N THR A 278 -18.33 -11.69 -6.34
CA THR A 278 -17.49 -10.63 -6.91
C THR A 278 -18.31 -9.70 -7.82
N GLU A 279 -19.05 -10.25 -8.77
CA GLU A 279 -19.93 -9.47 -9.66
C GLU A 279 -21.01 -8.70 -8.88
N SER A 280 -21.58 -9.34 -7.85
CA SER A 280 -22.57 -8.72 -6.97
C SER A 280 -22.00 -7.52 -6.21
N LEU A 281 -20.77 -7.66 -5.65
CA LEU A 281 -20.08 -6.58 -4.94
C LEU A 281 -19.76 -5.42 -5.89
N GLN A 282 -19.21 -5.69 -7.07
CA GLN A 282 -18.90 -4.67 -8.08
C GLN A 282 -20.15 -3.92 -8.53
N THR A 283 -21.25 -4.63 -8.78
CA THR A 283 -22.54 -4.02 -9.15
C THR A 283 -23.05 -3.11 -8.05
N TRP A 284 -23.02 -3.59 -6.81
CA TRP A 284 -23.47 -2.82 -5.65
C TRP A 284 -22.61 -1.57 -5.43
N LEU A 285 -21.30 -1.68 -5.53
CA LEU A 285 -20.36 -0.54 -5.40
C LEU A 285 -20.62 0.49 -6.50
N SER A 286 -20.72 0.05 -7.75
CA SER A 286 -21.00 0.92 -8.92
C SER A 286 -22.28 1.73 -8.71
N GLY A 287 -23.34 1.09 -8.21
CA GLY A 287 -24.59 1.76 -7.89
C GLY A 287 -24.45 2.83 -6.79
N ASN A 288 -23.74 2.48 -5.70
CA ASN A 288 -23.50 3.42 -4.60
C ASN A 288 -22.62 4.60 -5.02
N TYR A 289 -21.57 4.37 -5.79
CA TYR A 289 -20.69 5.43 -6.28
C TYR A 289 -21.43 6.43 -7.18
N ARG A 290 -22.36 5.96 -8.04
CA ARG A 290 -23.23 6.84 -8.84
C ARG A 290 -24.17 7.66 -7.98
N ILE A 291 -24.75 7.09 -6.92
CA ILE A 291 -25.58 7.83 -5.95
C ILE A 291 -24.78 8.94 -5.26
N LEU A 292 -23.48 8.73 -5.03
CA LEU A 292 -22.55 9.71 -4.47
C LEU A 292 -22.03 10.72 -5.50
N ASN A 293 -22.51 10.68 -6.75
CA ASN A 293 -22.10 11.52 -7.87
C ASN A 293 -20.60 11.41 -8.20
N ILE A 294 -20.01 10.22 -8.00
CA ILE A 294 -18.66 9.93 -8.46
C ILE A 294 -18.70 9.74 -9.98
N ASP A 295 -17.74 10.33 -10.68
CA ASP A 295 -17.67 10.24 -12.13
C ASP A 295 -17.35 8.82 -12.61
N GLU A 296 -17.81 8.49 -13.84
CA GLU A 296 -17.68 7.13 -14.40
C GLU A 296 -16.19 6.73 -14.62
N GLU A 297 -15.28 7.67 -14.85
CA GLU A 297 -13.86 7.37 -15.00
C GLU A 297 -13.29 6.87 -13.66
N THR A 298 -13.58 7.57 -12.58
CA THR A 298 -13.20 7.17 -11.22
C THR A 298 -13.82 5.83 -10.85
N ILE A 299 -15.12 5.63 -11.09
CA ILE A 299 -15.82 4.36 -10.84
C ILE A 299 -15.11 3.22 -11.59
N ASN A 300 -14.83 3.39 -12.88
CA ASN A 300 -14.17 2.39 -13.69
C ASN A 300 -12.74 2.10 -13.18
N ASN A 301 -12.01 3.11 -12.73
CA ASN A 301 -10.69 2.92 -12.13
C ASN A 301 -10.75 2.02 -10.90
N TYR A 302 -11.70 2.24 -10.00
CA TYR A 302 -11.87 1.40 -8.81
C TYR A 302 -12.33 -0.02 -9.18
N LEU A 303 -13.30 -0.19 -10.07
CA LEU A 303 -13.85 -1.49 -10.42
C LEU A 303 -12.89 -2.36 -11.25
N ASN A 304 -12.09 -1.75 -12.13
CA ASN A 304 -11.17 -2.50 -13.00
C ASN A 304 -9.81 -2.77 -12.37
N ASN A 305 -9.46 -2.08 -11.30
CA ASN A 305 -8.14 -2.16 -10.70
C ASN A 305 -8.14 -2.83 -9.32
N GLY A 306 -9.29 -2.95 -8.67
CA GLY A 306 -9.41 -3.71 -7.43
C GLY A 306 -9.36 -5.22 -7.70
N ASN A 307 -8.61 -5.96 -6.88
CA ASN A 307 -8.66 -7.42 -6.93
C ASN A 307 -9.85 -7.91 -6.08
N PHE A 308 -11.06 -7.69 -6.57
CA PHE A 308 -12.30 -7.99 -5.84
C PHE A 308 -12.45 -9.48 -5.48
N LYS A 309 -11.98 -10.37 -6.35
CA LYS A 309 -12.01 -11.80 -6.07
C LYS A 309 -11.19 -12.15 -4.82
N MET A 310 -9.99 -11.59 -4.70
CA MET A 310 -9.14 -11.73 -3.51
C MET A 310 -9.80 -11.13 -2.26
N GLN A 311 -10.45 -9.97 -2.40
CA GLN A 311 -11.17 -9.32 -1.28
C GLN A 311 -12.32 -10.20 -0.78
N ILE A 312 -13.13 -10.76 -1.70
CA ILE A 312 -14.21 -11.71 -1.35
C ILE A 312 -13.65 -12.93 -0.64
N GLN A 313 -12.55 -13.50 -1.13
CA GLN A 313 -11.90 -14.66 -0.50
C GLN A 313 -11.42 -14.33 0.92
N GLY A 314 -10.81 -13.16 1.12
CA GLY A 314 -10.35 -12.72 2.43
C GLY A 314 -11.50 -12.49 3.42
N ILE A 315 -12.57 -11.82 2.98
CA ILE A 315 -13.77 -11.59 3.80
C ILE A 315 -14.44 -12.91 4.16
N ARG A 316 -14.64 -13.83 3.19
CA ARG A 316 -15.24 -15.14 3.47
C ARG A 316 -14.44 -15.94 4.45
N LYS A 317 -13.11 -15.96 4.30
CA LYS A 317 -12.23 -16.63 5.24
C LYS A 317 -12.35 -16.03 6.64
N TYR A 318 -12.40 -14.73 6.77
CA TYR A 318 -12.63 -14.04 8.04
C TYR A 318 -14.00 -14.43 8.65
N LEU A 319 -15.05 -14.51 7.83
CA LEU A 319 -16.41 -14.87 8.26
C LEU A 319 -16.60 -16.39 8.48
N ASN A 320 -15.60 -17.23 8.17
CA ASN A 320 -15.71 -18.69 8.13
C ASN A 320 -16.86 -19.18 7.21
N ILE A 321 -16.99 -18.55 6.05
CA ILE A 321 -17.91 -18.95 4.96
C ILE A 321 -17.06 -19.64 3.90
N ASP A 322 -17.42 -20.91 3.55
CA ASP A 322 -16.75 -21.71 2.52
C ASP A 322 -17.18 -21.30 1.08
#